data_ea89d4031808225c74f10f4266ab6a8d
#
_entry.id   ea89d4031808225c74f10f4266ab6a8d
#
_cell.length_a   1.000
_cell.length_b   1.000
_cell.length_c   1.000
_cell.angle_alpha   90.00
_cell.angle_beta   90.00
_cell.angle_gamma   90.00
#
_symmetry.space_group_name_H-M   'P 1'
#
loop_
_entity.id
_entity.type
_entity.pdbx_description
1 polymer ?
#
loop_
_entity_poly.entity_id
_entity_poly.type
_entity_poly.pdbx_seq_one_letter_code
_entity_poly.pdbx_strand_id
1 'polypeptide(L)'
;MQVHSRCGSPRYPQRECTCTDGEIRRYGQKISGPLLDRIDLHVSVMRPKYSELTATIQGEPSCDIAKRVAEARAVQAERLSRWHMQSNAQMGHRQLKETCQLDAEGTEMLRVVFEKLHLSARSYDRIIKVARTIADLAGSDQIRPEH
;
A
#
# COMPACT_ATOMS: atom_id res chain seq x y z
N MET A 1 -7.94 8.52 -6.48
CA MET A 1 -9.37 8.66 -6.83
C MET A 1 -10.15 8.81 -5.53
N GLN A 2 -10.80 9.93 -5.28
CA GLN A 2 -11.58 10.16 -4.07
C GLN A 2 -12.98 9.54 -4.25
N VAL A 3 -13.33 8.61 -3.38
CA VAL A 3 -14.67 8.02 -3.34
C VAL A 3 -15.49 8.78 -2.30
N HIS A 4 -16.32 9.69 -2.77
CA HIS A 4 -17.28 10.40 -1.90
C HIS A 4 -18.66 9.77 -2.05
N SER A 5 -19.38 9.56 -0.95
CA SER A 5 -20.81 9.30 -1.02
C SER A 5 -21.53 10.54 -1.58
N ARG A 6 -22.79 10.37 -2.00
CA ARG A 6 -23.60 11.49 -2.55
C ARG A 6 -23.70 12.68 -1.58
N CYS A 7 -23.65 12.43 -0.28
CA CYS A 7 -23.60 13.46 0.78
C CYS A 7 -22.16 13.85 1.19
N GLY A 8 -21.12 13.22 0.62
CA GLY A 8 -19.72 13.47 0.96
C GLY A 8 -19.22 12.79 2.24
N SER A 9 -19.98 11.90 2.89
CA SER A 9 -19.72 11.62 4.30
C SER A 9 -19.80 10.22 4.91
N PRO A 10 -19.82 9.07 4.24
CA PRO A 10 -19.95 7.82 4.99
C PRO A 10 -18.74 7.45 5.85
N ARG A 11 -17.64 8.20 5.75
CA ARG A 11 -16.41 7.97 6.54
C ARG A 11 -15.82 9.24 7.15
N TYR A 12 -16.56 10.36 7.14
CA TYR A 12 -16.13 11.59 7.79
C TYR A 12 -16.82 11.73 9.14
N PRO A 13 -16.14 11.56 10.28
CA PRO A 13 -16.74 11.62 11.62
C PRO A 13 -17.30 13.00 11.99
N GLN A 14 -17.11 14.00 11.14
CA GLN A 14 -17.52 15.39 11.41
C GLN A 14 -18.84 15.80 10.76
N ARG A 15 -19.47 14.95 9.98
CA ARG A 15 -20.75 15.22 9.35
C ARG A 15 -21.62 13.98 9.34
N GLU A 16 -22.78 14.04 9.95
CA GLU A 16 -23.73 12.92 9.93
C GLU A 16 -24.11 12.57 8.50
N CYS A 17 -23.98 11.31 8.15
CA CYS A 17 -24.38 10.81 6.86
C CYS A 17 -25.90 10.66 6.80
N THR A 18 -26.54 11.37 5.89
CA THR A 18 -27.99 11.30 5.65
C THR A 18 -28.39 10.29 4.58
N CYS A 19 -27.41 9.56 4.01
CA CYS A 19 -27.67 8.55 2.98
C CYS A 19 -28.19 7.25 3.60
N THR A 20 -29.10 6.60 2.92
CA THR A 20 -29.53 5.23 3.26
C THR A 20 -28.40 4.23 2.99
N ASP A 21 -28.39 3.09 3.68
CA ASP A 21 -27.41 2.02 3.46
C ASP A 21 -27.37 1.55 1.99
N GLY A 22 -28.53 1.57 1.31
CA GLY A 22 -28.63 1.24 -0.11
C GLY A 22 -27.89 2.23 -0.99
N GLU A 23 -27.92 3.52 -0.69
CA GLU A 23 -27.19 4.57 -1.44
C GLU A 23 -25.69 4.46 -1.20
N ILE A 24 -25.26 4.22 0.04
CA ILE A 24 -23.86 4.03 0.40
C ILE A 24 -23.32 2.80 -0.34
N ARG A 25 -24.03 1.68 -0.31
CA ARG A 25 -23.65 0.44 -1.00
C ARG A 25 -23.58 0.62 -2.50
N ARG A 26 -24.58 1.26 -3.13
CA ARG A 26 -24.61 1.56 -4.58
C ARG A 26 -23.47 2.49 -4.97
N TYR A 27 -23.09 3.43 -4.12
CA TYR A 27 -21.97 4.32 -4.38
C TYR A 27 -20.62 3.59 -4.30
N GLY A 28 -20.45 2.72 -3.29
CA GLY A 28 -19.26 1.87 -3.18
C GLY A 28 -19.08 0.91 -4.36
N GLN A 29 -20.18 0.41 -4.93
CA GLN A 29 -20.18 -0.48 -6.10
C GLN A 29 -19.75 0.20 -7.42
N LYS A 30 -19.68 1.56 -7.47
CA LYS A 30 -19.12 2.28 -8.64
C LYS A 30 -17.66 1.97 -8.91
N ILE A 31 -16.93 1.52 -7.88
CA ILE A 31 -15.57 1.01 -8.04
C ILE A 31 -15.69 -0.51 -8.14
N SER A 32 -15.40 -1.03 -9.33
CA SER A 32 -15.45 -2.47 -9.55
C SER A 32 -14.36 -3.20 -8.74
N GLY A 33 -14.67 -4.41 -8.27
CA GLY A 33 -13.69 -5.29 -7.61
C GLY A 33 -12.38 -5.43 -8.41
N PRO A 34 -12.44 -5.71 -9.73
CA PRO A 34 -11.26 -5.78 -10.58
C PRO A 34 -10.42 -4.49 -10.66
N LEU A 35 -11.02 -3.32 -10.43
CA LEU A 35 -10.28 -2.06 -10.35
C LEU A 35 -9.57 -1.92 -9.00
N LEU A 36 -10.26 -2.24 -7.90
CA LEU A 36 -9.66 -2.27 -6.56
C LEU A 36 -8.50 -3.26 -6.50
N ASP A 37 -8.66 -4.40 -7.14
CA ASP A 37 -7.65 -5.44 -7.26
C ASP A 37 -6.38 -5.00 -8.03
N ARG A 38 -6.42 -3.84 -8.69
CA ARG A 38 -5.27 -3.24 -9.40
C ARG A 38 -4.61 -2.09 -8.64
N ILE A 39 -5.17 -1.70 -7.51
CA ILE A 39 -4.61 -0.63 -6.65
C ILE A 39 -3.86 -1.29 -5.49
N ASP A 40 -2.54 -1.11 -5.42
CA ASP A 40 -1.69 -1.76 -4.43
C ASP A 40 -1.87 -1.19 -3.02
N LEU A 41 -2.10 0.12 -2.91
CA LEU A 41 -2.20 0.82 -1.65
C LEU A 41 -3.48 1.64 -1.56
N HIS A 42 -4.23 1.46 -0.48
CA HIS A 42 -5.45 2.21 -0.16
C HIS A 42 -5.18 3.07 1.06
N VAL A 43 -5.10 4.38 0.86
CA VAL A 43 -4.81 5.34 1.94
C VAL A 43 -6.05 6.18 2.23
N SER A 44 -6.47 6.20 3.50
CA SER A 44 -7.53 7.09 3.98
C SER A 44 -6.93 8.42 4.39
N VAL A 45 -7.28 9.48 3.67
CA VAL A 45 -6.85 10.85 3.99
C VAL A 45 -7.97 11.55 4.74
N MET A 46 -7.71 11.90 6.00
CA MET A 46 -8.64 12.64 6.85
C MET A 46 -8.57 14.13 6.54
N ARG A 47 -9.69 14.85 6.78
CA ARG A 47 -9.69 16.30 6.70
C ARG A 47 -8.87 16.86 7.86
N PRO A 48 -7.90 17.76 7.62
CA PRO A 48 -7.12 18.37 8.70
C PRO A 48 -8.02 19.22 9.61
N LYS A 49 -7.69 19.25 10.89
CA LYS A 49 -8.31 20.14 11.86
C LYS A 49 -7.81 21.57 11.65
N TYR A 50 -8.59 22.55 12.06
CA TYR A 50 -8.17 23.96 11.97
C TYR A 50 -6.83 24.22 12.68
N SER A 51 -6.62 23.60 13.84
CA SER A 51 -5.35 23.69 14.58
C SER A 51 -4.15 23.14 13.80
N GLU A 52 -4.34 22.14 12.97
CA GLU A 52 -3.30 21.56 12.12
C GLU A 52 -2.98 22.47 10.92
N LEU A 53 -3.99 23.16 10.40
CA LEU A 53 -3.82 24.13 9.31
C LEU A 53 -3.09 25.41 9.75
N THR A 54 -3.24 25.79 11.02
CA THR A 54 -2.61 26.99 11.61
C THR A 54 -1.29 26.69 12.34
N ALA A 55 -0.94 25.40 12.47
CA ALA A 55 0.30 24.98 13.10
C ALA A 55 1.50 25.34 12.23
N THR A 56 2.53 25.88 12.85
CA THR A 56 3.82 26.19 12.19
C THR A 56 4.69 24.93 11.94
N ILE A 57 4.15 23.75 12.26
CA ILE A 57 4.86 22.46 12.07
C ILE A 57 4.95 22.19 10.58
N GLN A 58 6.15 22.31 10.03
CA GLN A 58 6.43 21.87 8.68
C GLN A 58 6.53 20.35 8.64
N GLY A 59 5.93 19.73 7.63
CA GLY A 59 6.11 18.31 7.36
C GLY A 59 7.55 18.00 6.94
N GLU A 60 7.87 16.71 6.79
CA GLU A 60 9.17 16.26 6.30
C GLU A 60 9.50 16.91 4.93
N PRO A 61 10.70 17.50 4.75
CA PRO A 61 11.09 18.12 3.48
C PRO A 61 11.13 17.09 2.33
N SER A 62 10.72 17.51 1.14
CA SER A 62 10.73 16.65 -0.05
C SER A 62 12.13 16.14 -0.40
N CYS A 63 13.19 16.88 -0.07
CA CYS A 63 14.57 16.47 -0.29
C CYS A 63 14.96 15.22 0.53
N ASP A 64 14.47 15.13 1.78
CA ASP A 64 14.76 13.98 2.64
C ASP A 64 13.98 12.74 2.19
N ILE A 65 12.74 12.93 1.76
CA ILE A 65 11.94 11.88 1.13
C ILE A 65 12.63 11.40 -0.17
N ALA A 66 13.08 12.33 -1.01
CA ALA A 66 13.75 12.00 -2.27
C ALA A 66 15.05 11.21 -2.06
N LYS A 67 15.83 11.56 -1.04
CA LYS A 67 17.07 10.84 -0.68
C LYS A 67 16.75 9.40 -0.29
N ARG A 68 15.82 9.19 0.63
CA ARG A 68 15.40 7.85 1.09
C ARG A 68 14.84 6.99 -0.05
N VAL A 69 14.08 7.59 -0.96
CA VAL A 69 13.59 6.91 -2.17
C VAL A 69 14.72 6.54 -3.11
N ALA A 70 15.70 7.43 -3.31
CA ALA A 70 16.85 7.15 -4.18
C ALA A 70 17.72 6.01 -3.65
N GLU A 71 17.95 5.95 -2.33
CA GLU A 71 18.68 4.87 -1.67
C GLU A 71 17.96 3.52 -1.86
N ALA A 72 16.65 3.46 -1.58
CA ALA A 72 15.86 2.26 -1.82
C ALA A 72 15.87 1.82 -3.29
N ARG A 73 15.80 2.78 -4.24
CA ARG A 73 15.88 2.49 -5.68
C ARG A 73 17.24 1.95 -6.09
N ALA A 74 18.32 2.42 -5.52
CA ALA A 74 19.68 1.92 -5.80
C ALA A 74 19.78 0.44 -5.38
N VAL A 75 19.32 0.09 -4.19
CA VAL A 75 19.27 -1.30 -3.70
C VAL A 75 18.42 -2.20 -4.62
N GLN A 76 17.26 -1.71 -5.07
CA GLN A 76 16.40 -2.46 -5.99
C GLN A 76 17.08 -2.72 -7.33
N ALA A 77 17.69 -1.69 -7.92
CA ALA A 77 18.39 -1.79 -9.21
C ALA A 77 19.56 -2.77 -9.14
N GLU A 78 20.35 -2.74 -8.06
CA GLU A 78 21.44 -3.68 -7.84
C GLU A 78 20.93 -5.12 -7.72
N ARG A 79 19.97 -5.38 -6.83
CA ARG A 79 19.37 -6.71 -6.62
C ARG A 79 18.76 -7.30 -7.88
N LEU A 80 18.15 -6.45 -8.73
CA LEU A 80 17.42 -6.86 -9.92
C LEU A 80 18.22 -6.73 -11.21
N SER A 81 19.50 -6.33 -11.13
CA SER A 81 20.39 -6.05 -12.28
C SER A 81 20.47 -7.22 -13.27
N ARG A 82 20.55 -8.46 -12.78
CA ARG A 82 20.62 -9.70 -13.60
C ARG A 82 19.41 -9.92 -14.51
N TRP A 83 18.27 -9.26 -14.23
CA TRP A 83 17.07 -9.29 -15.08
C TRP A 83 16.81 -7.97 -15.81
N HIS A 84 17.74 -7.04 -15.77
CA HIS A 84 17.60 -5.69 -16.36
C HIS A 84 16.38 -4.93 -15.84
N MET A 85 16.01 -5.14 -14.57
CA MET A 85 14.89 -4.49 -13.89
C MET A 85 15.40 -3.40 -12.94
N GLN A 86 14.63 -2.31 -12.82
CA GLN A 86 15.01 -1.13 -12.02
C GLN A 86 14.22 -0.99 -10.72
N SER A 87 13.17 -1.79 -10.53
CA SER A 87 12.29 -1.66 -9.36
C SER A 87 11.51 -2.93 -9.06
N ASN A 88 11.09 -3.06 -7.79
CA ASN A 88 10.27 -4.17 -7.34
C ASN A 88 8.94 -4.29 -8.11
N ALA A 89 8.39 -3.18 -8.61
CA ALA A 89 7.16 -3.20 -9.40
C ALA A 89 7.26 -4.05 -10.65
N GLN A 90 8.45 -4.16 -11.24
CA GLN A 90 8.70 -4.92 -12.47
C GLN A 90 8.83 -6.43 -12.25
N MET A 91 9.02 -6.88 -11.00
CA MET A 91 9.17 -8.30 -10.69
C MET A 91 7.94 -9.11 -11.08
N GLY A 92 8.16 -10.26 -11.70
CA GLY A 92 7.16 -11.32 -11.83
C GLY A 92 7.28 -12.34 -10.70
N HIS A 93 6.40 -13.32 -10.69
CA HIS A 93 6.35 -14.37 -9.67
C HIS A 93 7.70 -15.11 -9.49
N ARG A 94 8.45 -15.32 -10.58
CA ARG A 94 9.77 -15.97 -10.53
C ARG A 94 10.77 -15.13 -9.72
N GLN A 95 10.87 -13.83 -10.01
CA GLN A 95 11.78 -12.94 -9.29
C GLN A 95 11.41 -12.81 -7.82
N LEU A 96 10.12 -12.77 -7.51
CA LEU A 96 9.64 -12.73 -6.13
C LEU A 96 10.11 -13.95 -5.34
N LYS A 97 9.99 -15.15 -5.89
CA LYS A 97 10.46 -16.37 -5.24
C LYS A 97 11.98 -16.36 -4.99
N GLU A 98 12.76 -15.78 -5.91
CA GLU A 98 14.21 -15.77 -5.82
C GLU A 98 14.76 -14.66 -4.91
N THR A 99 14.05 -13.53 -4.78
CA THR A 99 14.59 -12.32 -4.11
C THR A 99 13.79 -11.86 -2.89
N CYS A 100 12.61 -12.38 -2.65
CA CYS A 100 11.69 -11.92 -1.61
C CYS A 100 11.33 -13.08 -0.66
N GLN A 101 12.33 -13.67 -0.02
CA GLN A 101 12.09 -14.73 0.95
C GLN A 101 11.57 -14.12 2.26
N LEU A 102 10.49 -14.70 2.77
CA LEU A 102 9.95 -14.42 4.09
C LEU A 102 10.57 -15.39 5.10
N ASP A 103 10.69 -14.96 6.33
CA ASP A 103 10.96 -15.85 7.45
C ASP A 103 9.75 -16.75 7.77
N ALA A 104 9.90 -17.66 8.73
CA ALA A 104 8.83 -18.58 9.11
C ALA A 104 7.59 -17.84 9.67
N GLU A 105 7.80 -16.78 10.44
CA GLU A 105 6.74 -15.98 11.04
C GLU A 105 5.97 -15.18 9.97
N GLY A 106 6.67 -14.49 9.09
CA GLY A 106 6.06 -13.76 7.97
C GLY A 106 5.31 -14.68 7.01
N THR A 107 5.84 -15.88 6.76
CA THR A 107 5.16 -16.89 5.92
C THR A 107 3.85 -17.34 6.56
N GLU A 108 3.84 -17.62 7.86
CA GLU A 108 2.63 -18.04 8.57
C GLU A 108 1.61 -16.91 8.67
N MET A 109 2.06 -15.68 8.95
CA MET A 109 1.21 -14.49 8.97
C MET A 109 0.51 -14.31 7.61
N LEU A 110 1.27 -14.37 6.53
CA LEU A 110 0.73 -14.22 5.17
C LEU A 110 -0.25 -15.35 4.82
N ARG A 111 0.04 -16.60 5.23
CA ARG A 111 -0.86 -17.75 5.04
C ARG A 111 -2.22 -17.50 5.70
N VAL A 112 -2.21 -17.09 6.97
CA VAL A 112 -3.43 -16.78 7.72
C VAL A 112 -4.25 -15.66 7.06
N VAL A 113 -3.59 -14.59 6.62
CA VAL A 113 -4.25 -13.47 5.94
C VAL A 113 -4.82 -13.91 4.59
N PHE A 114 -4.05 -14.69 3.83
CA PHE A 114 -4.45 -15.20 2.52
C PHE A 114 -5.72 -16.05 2.61
N GLU A 115 -5.77 -16.98 3.58
CA GLU A 115 -6.93 -17.85 3.81
C GLU A 115 -8.16 -17.07 4.32
N LYS A 116 -7.98 -16.19 5.31
CA LYS A 116 -9.08 -15.40 5.91
C LYS A 116 -9.71 -14.42 4.94
N LEU A 117 -8.92 -13.79 4.09
CA LEU A 117 -9.40 -12.76 3.16
C LEU A 117 -9.67 -13.30 1.75
N HIS A 118 -9.50 -14.61 1.53
CA HIS A 118 -9.69 -15.26 0.22
C HIS A 118 -8.93 -14.53 -0.90
N LEU A 119 -7.66 -14.20 -0.64
CA LEU A 119 -6.85 -13.43 -1.56
C LEU A 119 -6.54 -14.19 -2.85
N SER A 120 -6.42 -13.46 -3.96
CA SER A 120 -5.98 -14.04 -5.24
C SER A 120 -4.45 -14.20 -5.29
N ALA A 121 -3.95 -15.06 -6.19
CA ALA A 121 -2.52 -15.19 -6.44
C ALA A 121 -1.87 -13.85 -6.86
N ARG A 122 -2.62 -12.99 -7.57
CA ARG A 122 -2.19 -11.64 -7.92
C ARG A 122 -2.01 -10.79 -6.67
N SER A 123 -2.96 -10.84 -5.72
CA SER A 123 -2.87 -10.10 -4.45
C SER A 123 -1.67 -10.55 -3.64
N TYR A 124 -1.36 -11.86 -3.63
CA TYR A 124 -0.16 -12.40 -3.00
C TYR A 124 1.11 -11.75 -3.54
N ASP A 125 1.33 -11.80 -4.86
CA ASP A 125 2.53 -11.22 -5.48
C ASP A 125 2.67 -9.71 -5.19
N ARG A 126 1.55 -9.00 -5.10
CA ARG A 126 1.53 -7.56 -4.80
C ARG A 126 1.88 -7.26 -3.36
N ILE A 127 1.34 -8.03 -2.41
CA ILE A 127 1.69 -7.90 -1.00
C ILE A 127 3.20 -8.09 -0.82
N ILE A 128 3.79 -9.12 -1.43
CA ILE A 128 5.22 -9.37 -1.34
C ILE A 128 6.04 -8.21 -1.95
N LYS A 129 5.61 -7.63 -3.08
CA LYS A 129 6.28 -6.46 -3.68
C LYS A 129 6.25 -5.24 -2.76
N VAL A 130 5.11 -4.99 -2.12
CA VAL A 130 4.97 -3.88 -1.18
C VAL A 130 5.82 -4.11 0.06
N ALA A 131 5.74 -5.30 0.67
CA ALA A 131 6.55 -5.68 1.82
C ALA A 131 8.06 -5.56 1.51
N ARG A 132 8.53 -6.04 0.34
CA ARG A 132 9.92 -5.85 -0.09
C ARG A 132 10.28 -4.37 -0.23
N THR A 133 9.38 -3.55 -0.73
CA THR A 133 9.64 -2.11 -0.89
C THR A 133 9.69 -1.39 0.45
N ILE A 134 8.85 -1.77 1.41
CA ILE A 134 8.92 -1.25 2.79
C ILE A 134 10.25 -1.65 3.44
N ALA A 135 10.67 -2.90 3.29
CA ALA A 135 11.96 -3.37 3.82
C ALA A 135 13.15 -2.63 3.16
N ASP A 136 13.11 -2.37 1.85
CA ASP A 136 14.13 -1.56 1.17
C ASP A 136 14.21 -0.13 1.71
N LEU A 137 13.05 0.50 1.96
CA LEU A 137 12.97 1.84 2.57
C LEU A 137 13.44 1.85 4.03
N ALA A 138 13.31 0.74 4.73
CA ALA A 138 13.82 0.56 6.10
C ALA A 138 15.30 0.14 6.14
N GLY A 139 15.96 -0.05 4.99
CA GLY A 139 17.33 -0.53 4.91
C GLY A 139 17.51 -1.98 5.37
N SER A 140 16.44 -2.79 5.30
CA SER A 140 16.46 -4.20 5.72
C SER A 140 16.70 -5.13 4.54
N ASP A 141 17.67 -6.04 4.67
CA ASP A 141 17.92 -7.06 3.65
C ASP A 141 16.84 -8.14 3.59
N GLN A 142 16.15 -8.37 4.71
CA GLN A 142 15.10 -9.37 4.83
C GLN A 142 13.73 -8.74 5.01
N ILE A 143 12.70 -9.40 4.48
CA ILE A 143 11.31 -9.05 4.75
C ILE A 143 10.94 -9.67 6.09
N ARG A 144 10.58 -8.83 7.07
CA ARG A 144 10.14 -9.22 8.40
C ARG A 144 8.63 -8.99 8.56
N PRO A 145 8.00 -9.55 9.62
CA PRO A 145 6.55 -9.38 9.85
C PRO A 145 6.08 -7.93 9.94
N GLU A 146 6.94 -7.01 10.42
CA GLU A 146 6.62 -5.58 10.51
C GLU A 146 6.55 -4.85 9.16
N HIS A 147 7.06 -5.44 8.09
CA HIS A 147 7.05 -4.89 6.72
C HIS A 147 5.77 -5.27 6.00
#